data_0be61ce1b543e3b7fd546024a7feb4bd
#
_entry.id   0be61ce1b543e3b7fd546024a7feb4bd
#
_cell.length_a   1.000
_cell.length_b   1.000
_cell.length_c   1.000
_cell.angle_alpha   90.00
_cell.angle_beta   90.00
_cell.angle_gamma   90.00
#
_symmetry.space_group_name_H-M   'P 1'
#
loop_
_entity.id
_entity.type
_entity.pdbx_description
1 polymer ?
#
loop_
_entity_poly.entity_id
_entity_poly.type
_entity_poly.pdbx_seq_one_letter_code
_entity_poly.pdbx_strand_id
1 'polypeptide(L)'
;MTPSITEFRQRIKQTLKRYPYLAAVDGHGKIVGYAYASSFKNRAAYDWSVETTIYVDKDVKRQGIGKKLYEALEEILRKQHVINLDACITDPEIEDEYVTKNSVQYHEHLGYHMVGKFYKSGYKFGRWYDMVWMEKYIGKHKEHPEAFIPFSIL
;
A
#
# COMPACT_ATOMS: atom_id res chain seq x y z
N MET A 1 -19.18 1.35 2.78
CA MET A 1 -19.52 1.45 4.21
C MET A 1 -18.24 1.55 5.04
N THR A 2 -18.18 2.49 5.96
CA THR A 2 -17.02 2.67 6.84
C THR A 2 -17.02 1.57 7.90
N PRO A 3 -15.91 0.84 8.12
CA PRO A 3 -15.85 -0.19 9.16
C PRO A 3 -15.96 0.43 10.56
N SER A 4 -16.49 -0.33 11.51
CA SER A 4 -16.51 0.06 12.90
C SER A 4 -15.08 0.09 13.48
N ILE A 5 -14.90 0.73 14.66
CA ILE A 5 -13.61 0.75 15.36
C ILE A 5 -13.16 -0.67 15.68
N THR A 6 -14.06 -1.54 16.11
CA THR A 6 -13.75 -2.93 16.42
C THR A 6 -13.30 -3.70 15.19
N GLU A 7 -13.98 -3.53 14.06
CA GLU A 7 -13.60 -4.16 12.80
C GLU A 7 -12.22 -3.67 12.32
N PHE A 8 -11.96 -2.38 12.42
CA PHE A 8 -10.69 -1.78 12.04
C PHE A 8 -9.53 -2.33 12.89
N ARG A 9 -9.72 -2.42 14.20
CA ARG A 9 -8.73 -3.02 15.12
C ARG A 9 -8.45 -4.47 14.78
N GLN A 10 -9.48 -5.22 14.42
CA GLN A 10 -9.34 -6.62 14.02
C GLN A 10 -8.53 -6.76 12.73
N ARG A 11 -8.78 -5.88 11.75
CA ARG A 11 -8.01 -5.83 10.50
C ARG A 11 -6.53 -5.56 10.75
N ILE A 12 -6.22 -4.60 11.64
CA ILE A 12 -4.83 -4.29 12.01
C ILE A 12 -4.17 -5.49 12.68
N LYS A 13 -4.83 -6.12 13.64
CA LYS A 13 -4.30 -7.32 14.31
C LYS A 13 -4.03 -8.45 13.33
N GLN A 14 -4.95 -8.67 12.40
CA GLN A 14 -4.82 -9.71 11.40
C GLN A 14 -3.64 -9.42 10.46
N THR A 15 -3.48 -8.18 10.05
CA THR A 15 -2.36 -7.75 9.21
C THR A 15 -1.03 -7.99 9.93
N LEU A 16 -0.91 -7.57 11.18
CA LEU A 16 0.33 -7.65 11.97
C LEU A 16 0.83 -9.08 12.22
N LYS A 17 -0.01 -10.08 12.05
CA LYS A 17 0.43 -11.48 12.12
C LYS A 17 1.45 -11.79 11.02
N ARG A 18 1.32 -11.16 9.88
CA ARG A 18 2.10 -11.46 8.69
C ARG A 18 2.88 -10.26 8.14
N TYR A 19 2.32 -9.06 8.20
CA TYR A 19 2.86 -7.86 7.56
C TYR A 19 2.89 -6.66 8.50
N PRO A 20 3.81 -5.70 8.25
CA PRO A 20 3.85 -4.46 9.02
C PRO A 20 2.66 -3.56 8.74
N TYR A 21 2.26 -2.80 9.76
CA TYR A 21 1.26 -1.75 9.68
C TYR A 21 1.83 -0.55 10.42
N LEU A 22 2.13 0.54 9.73
CA LEU A 22 2.84 1.71 10.26
C LEU A 22 1.92 2.92 10.31
N ALA A 23 2.09 3.72 11.35
CA ALA A 23 1.40 5.00 11.49
C ALA A 23 2.40 6.13 11.63
N ALA A 24 2.11 7.26 11.00
CA ALA A 24 2.84 8.51 11.22
C ALA A 24 2.09 9.34 12.25
N VAL A 25 2.80 9.81 13.27
CA VAL A 25 2.23 10.56 14.38
C VAL A 25 2.92 11.93 14.42
N ASP A 26 2.14 13.01 14.56
CA ASP A 26 2.69 14.36 14.66
C ASP A 26 3.23 14.66 16.08
N GLY A 27 3.74 15.87 16.28
CA GLY A 27 4.26 16.31 17.58
C GLY A 27 3.23 16.39 18.70
N HIS A 28 1.95 16.28 18.38
CA HIS A 28 0.83 16.32 19.34
C HIS A 28 0.21 14.95 19.58
N GLY A 29 0.81 13.88 19.04
CA GLY A 29 0.30 12.52 19.19
C GLY A 29 -0.85 12.17 18.27
N LYS A 30 -1.17 13.02 17.29
CA LYS A 30 -2.22 12.75 16.31
C LYS A 30 -1.68 11.91 15.17
N ILE A 31 -2.44 10.88 14.77
CA ILE A 31 -2.12 10.07 13.58
C ILE A 31 -2.44 10.89 12.33
N VAL A 32 -1.44 11.12 11.49
CA VAL A 32 -1.55 11.92 10.27
C VAL A 32 -1.39 11.09 9.00
N GLY A 33 -1.12 9.82 9.13
CA GLY A 33 -1.02 8.90 7.99
C GLY A 33 -0.73 7.49 8.43
N TYR A 34 -0.90 6.54 7.52
CA TYR A 34 -0.54 5.14 7.75
C TYR A 34 -0.17 4.47 6.44
N ALA A 35 0.60 3.38 6.57
CA ALA A 35 0.93 2.51 5.44
C ALA A 35 1.02 1.08 5.94
N TYR A 36 0.59 0.14 5.12
CA TYR A 36 0.66 -1.27 5.46
C TYR A 36 0.80 -2.13 4.21
N ALA A 37 1.17 -3.39 4.43
CA ALA A 37 1.21 -4.39 3.39
C ALA A 37 0.16 -5.46 3.67
N SER A 38 -0.31 -6.10 2.62
CA SER A 38 -1.22 -7.25 2.67
C SER A 38 -0.83 -8.26 1.61
N SER A 39 -1.36 -9.48 1.69
CA SER A 39 -1.08 -10.51 0.69
C SER A 39 -1.56 -10.08 -0.69
N PHE A 40 -0.70 -10.20 -1.69
CA PHE A 40 -1.11 -10.01 -3.08
C PHE A 40 -2.09 -11.11 -3.51
N LYS A 41 -1.71 -12.37 -3.22
CA LYS A 41 -2.57 -13.56 -3.40
C LYS A 41 -2.31 -14.52 -2.24
N ASN A 42 -3.37 -15.19 -1.77
CA ASN A 42 -3.27 -16.11 -0.64
C ASN A 42 -2.79 -17.50 -1.06
N ARG A 43 -1.64 -17.57 -1.73
CA ARG A 43 -1.00 -18.81 -2.16
C ARG A 43 0.51 -18.71 -1.97
N ALA A 44 1.15 -19.80 -1.61
CA ALA A 44 2.59 -19.83 -1.33
C ALA A 44 3.46 -19.32 -2.48
N ALA A 45 3.03 -19.52 -3.72
CA ALA A 45 3.75 -19.03 -4.89
C ALA A 45 3.92 -17.51 -4.89
N TYR A 46 3.09 -16.78 -4.16
CA TYR A 46 3.08 -15.32 -4.11
C TYR A 46 3.58 -14.75 -2.78
N ASP A 47 4.29 -15.55 -1.98
CA ASP A 47 4.80 -15.13 -0.66
C ASP A 47 5.75 -13.93 -0.74
N TRP A 48 6.41 -13.72 -1.87
CA TRP A 48 7.36 -12.62 -2.08
C TRP A 48 6.73 -11.37 -2.66
N SER A 49 5.43 -11.38 -2.88
CA SER A 49 4.65 -10.26 -3.41
C SER A 49 3.65 -9.76 -2.38
N VAL A 50 3.58 -8.45 -2.21
CA VAL A 50 2.61 -7.83 -1.31
C VAL A 50 1.88 -6.70 -2.01
N GLU A 51 0.65 -6.43 -1.57
CA GLU A 51 -0.04 -5.20 -1.92
C GLU A 51 0.29 -4.14 -0.87
N THR A 52 0.70 -2.96 -1.30
CA THR A 52 0.99 -1.83 -0.42
C THR A 52 -0.14 -0.83 -0.47
N THR A 53 -0.51 -0.30 0.69
CA THR A 53 -1.55 0.72 0.84
C THR A 53 -1.01 1.86 1.68
N ILE A 54 -1.32 3.08 1.27
CA ILE A 54 -0.90 4.28 1.99
C ILE A 54 -2.05 5.29 2.06
N TYR A 55 -2.14 5.96 3.20
CA TYR A 55 -3.01 7.11 3.40
C TYR A 55 -2.24 8.19 4.14
N VAL A 56 -2.36 9.42 3.68
CA VAL A 56 -1.80 10.60 4.35
C VAL A 56 -2.90 11.65 4.43
N ASP A 57 -3.07 12.22 5.63
CA ASP A 57 -4.04 13.29 5.85
C ASP A 57 -3.76 14.45 4.87
N LYS A 58 -4.81 14.91 4.19
CA LYS A 58 -4.70 15.99 3.20
C LYS A 58 -4.11 17.28 3.77
N ASP A 59 -4.31 17.53 5.06
CA ASP A 59 -3.84 18.74 5.74
C ASP A 59 -2.32 18.73 5.99
N VAL A 60 -1.67 17.58 5.86
CA VAL A 60 -0.22 17.42 6.07
C VAL A 60 0.50 16.92 4.82
N LYS A 61 -0.16 16.93 3.67
CA LYS A 61 0.48 16.57 2.39
C LYS A 61 1.63 17.51 2.08
N ARG A 62 2.61 17.02 1.30
CA ARG A 62 3.83 17.73 0.89
C ARG A 62 4.85 17.94 2.00
N GLN A 63 4.69 17.25 3.15
CA GLN A 63 5.68 17.26 4.24
C GLN A 63 6.59 16.03 4.23
N GLY A 64 6.52 15.21 3.17
CA GLY A 64 7.35 14.02 3.05
C GLY A 64 6.91 12.83 3.91
N ILE A 65 5.72 12.90 4.53
CA ILE A 65 5.21 11.86 5.42
C ILE A 65 4.99 10.54 4.68
N GLY A 66 4.37 10.60 3.49
CA GLY A 66 4.12 9.42 2.69
C GLY A 66 5.40 8.72 2.24
N LYS A 67 6.40 9.50 1.84
CA LYS A 67 7.72 8.97 1.48
C LYS A 67 8.36 8.27 2.66
N LYS A 68 8.34 8.88 3.84
CA LYS A 68 8.91 8.29 5.07
C LYS A 68 8.18 7.01 5.46
N LEU A 69 6.86 6.99 5.35
CA LEU A 69 6.05 5.80 5.62
C LEU A 69 6.43 4.65 4.69
N TYR A 70 6.52 4.91 3.39
CA TYR A 70 6.89 3.88 2.42
C TYR A 70 8.33 3.43 2.58
N GLU A 71 9.26 4.33 2.87
CA GLU A 71 10.66 3.95 3.13
C GLU A 71 10.77 3.02 4.33
N ALA A 72 10.07 3.34 5.42
CA ALA A 72 10.05 2.50 6.62
C ALA A 72 9.37 1.14 6.35
N LEU A 73 8.28 1.14 5.60
CA LEU A 73 7.57 -0.07 5.21
C LEU A 73 8.47 -0.99 4.37
N GLU A 74 9.13 -0.42 3.36
CA GLU A 74 10.03 -1.15 2.47
C GLU A 74 11.22 -1.76 3.22
N GLU A 75 11.77 -1.04 4.19
CA GLU A 75 12.88 -1.55 5.01
C GLU A 75 12.48 -2.82 5.77
N ILE A 76 11.30 -2.83 6.38
CA ILE A 76 10.76 -4.01 7.07
C ILE A 76 10.50 -5.14 6.08
N LEU A 77 9.87 -4.83 4.95
CA LEU A 77 9.54 -5.83 3.93
C LEU A 77 10.80 -6.49 3.35
N ARG A 78 11.90 -5.74 3.20
CA ARG A 78 13.17 -6.32 2.79
C ARG A 78 13.68 -7.36 3.80
N LYS A 79 13.53 -7.09 5.09
CA LYS A 79 13.90 -8.03 6.15
C LYS A 79 13.03 -9.28 6.14
N GLN A 80 11.81 -9.17 5.63
CA GLN A 80 10.90 -10.31 5.45
C GLN A 80 11.16 -11.07 4.14
N HIS A 81 12.12 -10.63 3.32
CA HIS A 81 12.48 -11.18 2.01
C HIS A 81 11.43 -10.94 0.93
N VAL A 82 10.57 -9.95 1.10
CA VAL A 82 9.64 -9.51 0.06
C VAL A 82 10.41 -8.85 -1.08
N ILE A 83 9.98 -9.12 -2.31
CA ILE A 83 10.64 -8.62 -3.53
C ILE A 83 9.73 -7.67 -4.30
N ASN A 84 8.46 -8.02 -4.44
CA ASN A 84 7.50 -7.29 -5.26
C ASN A 84 6.53 -6.48 -4.41
N LEU A 85 6.42 -5.19 -4.69
CA LEU A 85 5.40 -4.32 -4.12
C LEU A 85 4.40 -3.98 -5.21
N ASP A 86 3.11 -4.23 -4.95
CA ASP A 86 2.04 -3.95 -5.90
C ASP A 86 1.06 -2.98 -5.26
N ALA A 87 0.75 -1.89 -5.96
CA ALA A 87 -0.21 -0.90 -5.51
C ALA A 87 -1.42 -0.88 -6.46
N CYS A 88 -2.60 -1.01 -5.87
CA CYS A 88 -3.86 -0.91 -6.59
C CYS A 88 -4.43 0.49 -6.38
N ILE A 89 -4.57 1.26 -7.45
CA ILE A 89 -4.87 2.68 -7.38
C ILE A 89 -6.06 3.00 -8.26
N THR A 90 -7.01 3.77 -7.71
CA THR A 90 -8.09 4.35 -8.51
C THR A 90 -7.51 5.42 -9.43
N ASP A 91 -7.73 5.29 -10.73
CA ASP A 91 -7.24 6.21 -11.75
C ASP A 91 -8.43 6.79 -12.51
N PRO A 92 -8.85 8.03 -12.23
CA PRO A 92 -9.99 8.61 -12.91
C PRO A 92 -9.61 8.98 -14.35
N GLU A 93 -10.51 8.70 -15.30
CA GLU A 93 -10.37 9.18 -16.67
C GLU A 93 -10.38 10.71 -16.70
N ILE A 94 -11.29 11.29 -15.93
CA ILE A 94 -11.37 12.72 -15.69
C ILE A 94 -11.35 12.94 -14.19
N GLU A 95 -10.45 13.81 -13.71
CA GLU A 95 -10.38 14.14 -12.29
C GLU A 95 -11.67 14.79 -11.83
N ASP A 96 -12.11 14.43 -10.62
CA ASP A 96 -13.27 15.02 -9.97
C ASP A 96 -12.93 15.42 -8.53
N GLU A 97 -13.94 15.85 -7.77
CA GLU A 97 -13.77 16.31 -6.39
C GLU A 97 -13.39 15.20 -5.42
N TYR A 98 -13.56 13.92 -5.81
CA TYR A 98 -13.31 12.76 -4.94
C TYR A 98 -12.02 12.04 -5.29
N VAL A 99 -11.68 11.96 -6.58
CA VAL A 99 -10.54 11.16 -7.07
C VAL A 99 -9.71 11.98 -8.06
N THR A 100 -8.41 12.02 -7.83
CA THR A 100 -7.45 12.72 -8.68
C THR A 100 -6.38 11.78 -9.19
N LYS A 101 -5.60 12.22 -10.19
CA LYS A 101 -4.46 11.46 -10.72
C LYS A 101 -3.22 11.54 -9.84
N ASN A 102 -3.28 12.28 -8.74
CA ASN A 102 -2.14 12.50 -7.85
C ASN A 102 -1.55 11.19 -7.29
N SER A 103 -2.40 10.19 -7.00
CA SER A 103 -1.92 8.94 -6.41
C SER A 103 -1.07 8.13 -7.39
N VAL A 104 -1.44 8.09 -8.67
CA VAL A 104 -0.64 7.44 -9.71
C VAL A 104 0.70 8.16 -9.88
N GLN A 105 0.68 9.48 -10.03
CA GLN A 105 1.89 10.31 -10.17
C GLN A 105 2.79 10.18 -8.95
N TYR A 106 2.21 10.15 -7.76
CA TYR A 106 2.92 9.99 -6.49
C TYR A 106 3.68 8.66 -6.46
N HIS A 107 3.01 7.55 -6.84
CA HIS A 107 3.65 6.24 -6.87
C HIS A 107 4.74 6.16 -7.93
N GLU A 108 4.54 6.78 -9.09
CA GLU A 108 5.59 6.88 -10.12
C GLU A 108 6.83 7.57 -9.56
N HIS A 109 6.64 8.65 -8.83
CA HIS A 109 7.72 9.41 -8.19
C HIS A 109 8.47 8.58 -7.15
N LEU A 110 7.79 7.65 -6.48
CA LEU A 110 8.39 6.74 -5.50
C LEU A 110 9.02 5.50 -6.11
N GLY A 111 9.05 5.40 -7.44
CA GLY A 111 9.70 4.30 -8.15
C GLY A 111 8.78 3.18 -8.59
N TYR A 112 7.47 3.32 -8.42
CA TYR A 112 6.50 2.37 -8.98
C TYR A 112 6.31 2.65 -10.47
N HIS A 113 6.03 1.61 -11.23
CA HIS A 113 5.71 1.74 -12.65
C HIS A 113 4.41 1.02 -12.99
N MET A 114 3.77 1.46 -14.06
CA MET A 114 2.46 0.96 -14.48
C MET A 114 2.55 -0.48 -14.97
N VAL A 115 1.69 -1.34 -14.45
CA VAL A 115 1.53 -2.71 -14.92
C VAL A 115 0.34 -2.82 -15.87
N GLY A 116 -0.80 -2.28 -15.48
CA GLY A 116 -1.99 -2.36 -16.31
C GLY A 116 -3.17 -1.62 -15.72
N LYS A 117 -4.24 -1.52 -16.51
CA LYS A 117 -5.45 -0.80 -16.14
C LYS A 117 -6.68 -1.66 -16.38
N PHE A 118 -7.59 -1.64 -15.41
CA PHE A 118 -8.93 -2.17 -15.54
C PHE A 118 -9.90 -1.00 -15.68
N TYR A 119 -10.71 -1.02 -16.73
CA TYR A 119 -11.64 0.05 -17.03
C TYR A 119 -12.97 -0.16 -16.32
N LYS A 120 -13.48 0.89 -15.66
CA LYS A 120 -14.78 0.91 -14.99
C LYS A 120 -14.99 -0.31 -14.08
N SER A 121 -13.98 -0.65 -13.31
CA SER A 121 -14.01 -1.81 -12.41
C SER A 121 -14.44 -1.46 -10.99
N GLY A 122 -14.43 -0.19 -10.60
CA GLY A 122 -14.88 0.27 -9.30
C GLY A 122 -16.04 1.24 -9.41
N TYR A 123 -17.04 1.08 -8.52
CA TYR A 123 -18.18 2.00 -8.44
C TYR A 123 -18.23 2.62 -7.05
N LYS A 124 -18.09 3.95 -6.98
CA LYS A 124 -18.19 4.71 -5.74
C LYS A 124 -18.57 6.16 -6.04
N PHE A 125 -19.14 6.84 -5.07
CA PHE A 125 -19.60 8.23 -5.21
C PHE A 125 -20.55 8.44 -6.41
N GLY A 126 -21.35 7.39 -6.75
CA GLY A 126 -22.27 7.43 -7.87
C GLY A 126 -21.61 7.37 -9.25
N ARG A 127 -20.34 6.99 -9.34
CA ARG A 127 -19.55 6.99 -10.56
C ARG A 127 -18.73 5.72 -10.71
N TRP A 128 -18.44 5.36 -11.95
CA TRP A 128 -17.48 4.30 -12.28
C TRP A 128 -16.07 4.87 -12.39
N TYR A 129 -15.11 4.14 -11.84
CA TYR A 129 -13.70 4.51 -11.89
C TYR A 129 -12.86 3.37 -12.48
N ASP A 130 -11.82 3.77 -13.21
CA ASP A 130 -10.78 2.83 -13.63
C ASP A 130 -9.87 2.52 -12.45
N MET A 131 -9.19 1.38 -12.53
CA MET A 131 -8.24 0.95 -11.50
C MET A 131 -6.96 0.53 -12.20
N VAL A 132 -5.82 0.97 -11.68
CA VAL A 132 -4.52 0.57 -12.18
C VAL A 132 -3.76 -0.24 -11.14
N TRP A 133 -2.93 -1.16 -11.62
CA TRP A 133 -1.89 -1.79 -10.85
C TRP A 133 -0.55 -1.16 -11.19
N MET A 134 0.20 -0.82 -10.16
CA MET A 134 1.58 -0.35 -10.27
C MET A 134 2.49 -1.26 -9.46
N GLU A 135 3.73 -1.44 -9.88
CA GLU A 135 4.66 -2.32 -9.18
C GLU A 135 6.02 -1.67 -8.95
N LYS A 136 6.70 -2.14 -7.90
CA LYS A 136 8.07 -1.77 -7.57
C LYS A 136 8.81 -2.99 -7.05
N TYR A 137 10.04 -3.21 -7.48
CA TYR A 137 10.88 -4.28 -6.94
C TYR A 137 11.83 -3.72 -5.89
N ILE A 138 11.88 -4.36 -4.73
CA ILE A 138 12.78 -3.99 -3.63
C ILE A 138 13.86 -5.03 -3.38
N GLY A 139 13.96 -6.04 -4.20
CA GLY A 139 14.95 -7.10 -4.13
C GLY A 139 15.16 -7.73 -5.49
N LYS A 140 16.00 -8.76 -5.53
CA LYS A 140 16.32 -9.48 -6.76
C LYS A 140 15.54 -10.78 -6.85
N HIS A 141 15.08 -11.13 -8.04
CA HIS A 141 14.41 -12.41 -8.32
C HIS A 141 15.48 -13.50 -8.49
N LYS A 142 15.87 -14.10 -7.37
CA LYS A 142 16.86 -15.16 -7.35
C LYS A 142 16.22 -16.48 -7.76
N GLU A 143 17.03 -17.41 -8.29
CA GLU A 143 16.57 -18.76 -8.63
C GLU A 143 16.06 -19.50 -7.38
N HIS A 144 16.72 -19.29 -6.24
CA HIS A 144 16.33 -19.84 -4.94
C HIS A 144 16.12 -18.69 -3.95
N PRO A 145 14.91 -18.10 -3.92
CA PRO A 145 14.66 -16.99 -3.02
C PRO A 145 14.64 -17.43 -1.56
N GLU A 146 15.09 -16.56 -0.68
CA GLU A 146 15.01 -16.81 0.76
C GLU A 146 13.55 -16.85 1.20
N ALA A 147 13.23 -17.75 2.16
CA ALA A 147 11.88 -17.92 2.63
C ALA A 147 11.32 -16.62 3.23
N PHE A 148 10.05 -16.37 2.97
CA PHE A 148 9.33 -15.25 3.57
C PHE A 148 9.27 -15.41 5.09
N ILE A 149 9.51 -14.30 5.81
CA ILE A 149 9.45 -14.28 7.28
C ILE A 149 8.23 -13.45 7.70
N PRO A 150 7.24 -14.04 8.40
CA PRO A 150 6.11 -13.29 8.92
C PRO A 150 6.55 -12.19 9.90
N PHE A 151 5.85 -11.06 9.89
CA PHE A 151 6.18 -9.90 10.74
C PHE A 151 6.20 -10.28 12.23
N SER A 152 5.28 -11.14 12.67
CA SER A 152 5.13 -11.53 14.07
C SER A 152 6.35 -12.26 14.65
N ILE A 153 7.22 -12.80 13.81
CA ILE A 153 8.42 -13.52 14.23
C ILE A 153 9.72 -12.90 13.72
N LEU A 154 9.62 -11.71 13.15
CA LEU A 154 10.78 -11.00 12.60
C LEU A 154 11.71 -10.49 13.70
#